data_5c96dde005d676498b83ada5e622f5f6
#
_entry.id   5c96dde005d676498b83ada5e622f5f6
#
_cell.length_a   1.000
_cell.length_b   1.000
_cell.length_c   1.000
_cell.angle_alpha   90.00
_cell.angle_beta   90.00
_cell.angle_gamma   90.00
#
_symmetry.space_group_name_H-M   'P 1'
#
loop_
_entity.id
_entity.type
_entity.pdbx_description
1 polymer ?
#
loop_
_entity_poly.entity_id
_entity_poly.type
_entity_poly.pdbx_seq_one_letter_code
_entity_poly.pdbx_strand_id
1 'polypeptide(L)'
;MRLEITCDDRLGICQDVLQILRDHEIDLRGIEVDPKGKIFLNFPELAFDDFRHLMPQIRRIPNVIDVKTIPYMPFEREHYEFGLLL
;
A
#
# COMPACT_ATOMS: atom_id res chain seq x y z
N MET A 1 -9.04 -2.17 1.81
CA MET A 1 -8.49 -1.24 0.79
C MET A 1 -7.08 -1.64 0.45
N ARG A 2 -6.71 -1.50 -0.79
CA ARG A 2 -5.37 -1.82 -1.26
C ARG A 2 -4.79 -0.62 -2.00
N LEU A 3 -3.54 -0.26 -1.70
CA LEU A 3 -2.80 0.76 -2.45
C LEU A 3 -1.73 0.08 -3.29
N GLU A 4 -1.60 0.55 -4.53
CA GLU A 4 -0.52 0.14 -5.43
C GLU A 4 0.43 1.31 -5.61
N ILE A 5 1.69 1.12 -5.23
CA ILE A 5 2.74 2.13 -5.37
C ILE A 5 3.68 1.67 -6.47
N THR A 6 3.83 2.49 -7.50
CA THR A 6 4.83 2.27 -8.55
C THR A 6 6.06 3.09 -8.21
N CYS A 7 7.24 2.46 -8.18
CA CYS A 7 8.46 3.11 -7.71
C CYS A 7 9.72 2.48 -8.31
N ASP A 8 10.85 3.19 -8.18
CA ASP A 8 12.15 2.72 -8.66
C ASP A 8 12.95 2.02 -7.55
N ASP A 9 13.10 2.66 -6.40
CA ASP A 9 13.84 2.09 -5.26
C ASP A 9 12.86 1.47 -4.26
N ARG A 10 12.52 0.20 -4.46
CA ARG A 10 11.50 -0.48 -3.66
C ARG A 10 11.87 -0.64 -2.19
N LEU A 11 13.14 -0.95 -1.91
CA LEU A 11 13.56 -1.21 -0.53
C LEU A 11 13.52 0.06 0.32
N GLY A 12 14.09 1.15 -0.20
CA GLY A 12 14.07 2.43 0.50
C GLY A 12 12.65 2.96 0.68
N ILE A 13 11.82 2.80 -0.35
CA ILE A 13 10.43 3.26 -0.30
C ILE A 13 9.62 2.45 0.71
N CYS A 14 9.84 1.14 0.83
CA CYS A 14 9.18 0.34 1.86
C CYS A 14 9.44 0.90 3.25
N GLN A 15 10.69 1.26 3.54
CA GLN A 15 11.05 1.83 4.84
C GLN A 15 10.35 3.17 5.07
N ASP A 16 10.35 4.03 4.06
CA ASP A 16 9.72 5.35 4.15
C ASP A 16 8.21 5.24 4.34
N VAL A 17 7.55 4.36 3.60
CA VAL A 17 6.12 4.13 3.72
C VAL A 17 5.77 3.60 5.10
N LEU A 18 6.51 2.61 5.59
CA LEU A 18 6.26 2.04 6.92
C LEU A 18 6.45 3.08 8.02
N GLN A 19 7.41 4.00 7.85
CA GLN A 19 7.60 5.09 8.81
C GLN A 19 6.40 6.03 8.83
N ILE A 20 5.86 6.38 7.66
CA ILE A 20 4.67 7.22 7.56
C ILE A 20 3.47 6.55 8.25
N LEU A 21 3.24 5.27 7.99
CA LEU A 21 2.17 4.53 8.62
C LEU A 21 2.31 4.49 10.14
N ARG A 22 3.52 4.29 10.61
CA ARG A 22 3.83 4.26 12.03
C ARG A 22 3.57 5.62 12.68
N ASP A 23 3.99 6.70 12.04
CA ASP A 23 3.81 8.06 12.56
C ASP A 23 2.32 8.43 12.68
N HIS A 24 1.48 7.89 11.81
CA HIS A 24 0.04 8.12 11.82
C HIS A 24 -0.75 7.02 12.54
N GLU A 25 -0.04 6.05 13.13
CA GLU A 25 -0.67 4.93 13.84
C GLU A 25 -1.69 4.18 12.97
N ILE A 26 -1.35 3.98 11.70
CA ILE A 26 -2.20 3.27 10.74
C ILE A 26 -1.77 1.80 10.68
N ASP A 27 -2.72 0.90 10.91
CA ASP A 27 -2.48 -0.54 10.84
C ASP A 27 -2.39 -1.00 9.39
N LEU A 28 -1.47 -1.92 9.15
CA LEU A 28 -1.27 -2.54 7.85
C LEU A 28 -1.55 -4.03 7.97
N ARG A 29 -2.40 -4.56 7.10
CA ARG A 29 -2.71 -5.98 7.07
C ARG A 29 -1.61 -6.79 6.37
N GLY A 30 -1.00 -6.24 5.35
CA GLY A 30 0.08 -6.88 4.64
C GLY A 30 0.75 -5.97 3.63
N ILE A 31 1.95 -6.35 3.25
CA ILE A 31 2.72 -5.65 2.23
C ILE A 31 3.27 -6.69 1.25
N GLU A 32 3.16 -6.39 -0.04
CA GLU A 32 3.69 -7.23 -1.09
C GLU A 32 4.61 -6.39 -1.97
N VAL A 33 5.74 -6.96 -2.36
CA VAL A 33 6.71 -6.30 -3.23
C VAL A 33 6.83 -7.09 -4.51
N ASP A 34 6.45 -6.47 -5.63
CA ASP A 34 6.57 -7.05 -6.95
C ASP A 34 7.94 -6.72 -7.55
N PRO A 35 8.67 -7.70 -8.09
CA PRO A 35 9.96 -7.45 -8.75
C PRO A 35 9.91 -6.41 -9.86
N LYS A 36 8.73 -6.12 -10.41
CA LYS A 36 8.56 -5.14 -11.50
C LYS A 36 8.48 -3.69 -11.02
N GLY A 37 8.77 -3.41 -9.76
CA GLY A 37 8.76 -2.04 -9.24
C GLY A 37 7.44 -1.61 -8.65
N LYS A 38 6.69 -2.53 -8.08
CA LYS A 38 5.41 -2.22 -7.43
C LYS A 38 5.40 -2.70 -5.99
N ILE A 39 4.78 -1.89 -5.14
CA ILE A 39 4.53 -2.22 -3.74
C ILE A 39 3.04 -2.15 -3.51
N PHE A 40 2.48 -3.21 -2.93
CA PHE A 40 1.06 -3.27 -2.59
C PHE A 40 0.90 -3.23 -1.08
N LEU A 41 0.08 -2.30 -0.61
CA LEU A 41 -0.25 -2.16 0.79
C LEU A 41 -1.70 -2.57 1.00
N ASN A 42 -1.92 -3.53 1.87
CA ASN A 42 -3.26 -4.01 2.20
C ASN A 42 -3.65 -3.51 3.59
N PHE A 43 -4.76 -2.81 3.67
CA PHE A 43 -5.27 -2.24 4.92
C PHE A 43 -6.52 -3.00 5.34
N PRO A 44 -6.67 -3.34 6.64
CA PRO A 44 -7.90 -4.00 7.12
C PRO A 44 -9.08 -3.04 7.02
N GLU A 45 -8.88 -1.83 7.46
CA GLU A 45 -9.82 -0.74 7.38
C GLU A 45 -9.02 0.55 7.41
N LEU A 46 -9.41 1.53 6.61
CA LEU A 46 -8.75 2.81 6.57
C LEU A 46 -9.81 3.91 6.54
N ALA A 47 -9.82 4.74 7.57
CA ALA A 47 -10.72 5.87 7.63
C ALA A 47 -10.41 6.85 6.50
N PHE A 48 -11.45 7.48 5.97
CA PHE A 48 -11.30 8.42 4.86
C PHE A 48 -10.32 9.54 5.18
N ASP A 49 -10.36 10.06 6.39
CA ASP A 49 -9.46 11.14 6.81
C ASP A 49 -8.00 10.67 6.84
N ASP A 50 -7.74 9.46 7.34
CA ASP A 50 -6.40 8.88 7.34
C ASP A 50 -5.90 8.68 5.92
N PHE A 51 -6.73 8.15 5.06
CA PHE A 51 -6.42 7.97 3.64
C PHE A 51 -6.07 9.30 2.98
N ARG A 52 -6.87 10.32 3.24
CA ARG A 52 -6.69 11.65 2.65
C ARG A 52 -5.37 12.31 3.05
N HIS A 53 -4.89 12.02 4.26
CA HIS A 53 -3.60 12.51 4.73
C HIS A 53 -2.44 11.65 4.27
N LEU A 54 -2.66 10.36 4.16
CA LEU A 54 -1.64 9.37 3.78
C LEU A 54 -1.18 9.53 2.33
N MET A 55 -2.10 9.68 1.41
CA MET A 55 -1.80 9.70 -0.02
C MET A 55 -0.80 10.78 -0.45
N PRO A 56 -0.97 12.05 -0.01
CA PRO A 56 0.01 13.08 -0.38
C PRO A 56 1.41 12.80 0.16
N GLN A 57 1.49 12.21 1.35
CA GLN A 57 2.79 11.92 1.97
C GLN A 57 3.52 10.81 1.22
N ILE A 58 2.82 9.77 0.80
CA ILE A 58 3.41 8.71 -0.01
C ILE A 58 3.89 9.26 -1.35
N ARG A 59 3.10 10.11 -2.00
CA ARG A 59 3.46 10.71 -3.28
C ARG A 59 4.68 11.62 -3.20
N ARG A 60 5.00 12.16 -2.04
CA ARG A 60 6.18 13.01 -1.83
C ARG A 60 7.46 12.23 -1.63
N ILE A 61 7.38 10.93 -1.41
CA ILE A 61 8.58 10.11 -1.25
C ILE A 61 9.35 10.11 -2.57
N PRO A 62 10.67 10.42 -2.54
CA PRO A 62 11.48 10.33 -3.75
C PRO A 62 11.42 8.95 -4.36
N ASN A 63 11.43 8.88 -5.69
CA ASN A 63 11.35 7.65 -6.49
C ASN A 63 9.97 6.99 -6.52
N VAL A 64 8.97 7.54 -5.85
CA VAL A 64 7.58 7.14 -6.07
C VAL A 64 7.09 7.78 -7.38
N ILE A 65 6.67 6.95 -8.31
CA ILE A 65 6.20 7.38 -9.63
C ILE A 65 4.70 7.60 -9.62
N ASP A 66 3.96 6.69 -9.00
CA ASP A 66 2.50 6.75 -8.96
C ASP A 66 1.96 5.99 -7.77
N VAL A 67 0.78 6.39 -7.29
CA VAL A 67 0.05 5.70 -6.22
C VAL A 67 -1.41 5.59 -6.64
N LYS A 68 -1.95 4.37 -6.62
CA LYS A 68 -3.33 4.09 -6.98
C LYS A 68 -4.05 3.36 -5.86
N THR A 69 -5.34 3.61 -5.73
CA THR A 69 -6.21 2.80 -4.88
C THR A 69 -6.80 1.67 -5.71
N ILE A 70 -6.80 0.48 -5.13
CA ILE A 70 -7.46 -0.67 -5.72
C ILE A 70 -8.55 -1.11 -4.75
N PRO A 71 -9.83 -0.81 -5.03
CA PRO A 71 -10.91 -1.26 -4.18
C PRO A 71 -11.07 -2.78 -4.30
N TYR A 72 -11.33 -3.43 -3.17
CA TYR A 72 -11.66 -4.85 -3.19
C TYR A 72 -13.08 -5.04 -3.69
N MET A 73 -13.24 -5.77 -4.78
CA MET A 73 -14.52 -6.38 -5.11
C MET A 73 -14.64 -7.67 -4.31
N PRO A 74 -15.86 -8.11 -3.93
CA PRO A 74 -16.00 -9.29 -3.07
C PRO A 74 -15.28 -10.53 -3.60
N PHE A 75 -15.40 -10.82 -4.89
CA PHE A 75 -14.76 -12.00 -5.49
C PHE A 75 -13.23 -11.84 -5.58
N GLU A 76 -12.73 -10.63 -5.79
CA GLU A 76 -11.27 -10.36 -5.84
C GLU A 76 -10.66 -10.56 -4.46
N ARG A 77 -11.36 -10.14 -3.42
CA ARG A 77 -10.90 -10.34 -2.05
C ARG A 77 -10.74 -11.82 -1.74
N GLU A 78 -11.71 -12.63 -2.09
CA GLU A 78 -11.64 -14.08 -1.93
C GLU A 78 -10.47 -14.67 -2.73
N HIS A 79 -10.27 -14.19 -3.95
CA HIS A 79 -9.19 -14.64 -4.80
C HIS A 79 -7.82 -14.35 -4.18
N TYR A 80 -7.64 -13.16 -3.61
CA TYR A 80 -6.40 -12.80 -2.94
C TYR A 80 -6.15 -13.66 -1.70
N GLU A 81 -7.16 -13.91 -0.92
CA GLU A 81 -7.05 -14.78 0.25
C GLU A 81 -6.62 -16.19 -0.15
N PHE A 82 -7.19 -16.73 -1.23
CA PHE A 82 -6.76 -18.00 -1.79
C PHE A 82 -5.32 -17.95 -2.28
N GLY A 83 -4.93 -16.88 -2.94
CA GLY A 83 -3.56 -16.71 -3.42
C GLY A 83 -2.54 -16.72 -2.30
N LEU A 84 -2.89 -16.17 -1.15
CA LEU A 84 -2.02 -16.17 0.03
C LEU A 84 -1.91 -17.56 0.67
N LEU A 85 -2.91 -18.41 0.50
CA LEU A 85 -2.90 -19.76 1.04
C LEU A 85 -2.17 -20.76 0.13
N LEU A 86 -2.03 -20.43 -1.12
CA LEU A 86 -1.34 -21.25 -2.11
C LEU A 86 0.15 -20.96 -2.19
#